data_724e1530d099e1609285e9709bc4e572
#
_entry.id   724e1530d099e1609285e9709bc4e572
#
_cell.length_a   1.000
_cell.length_b   1.000
_cell.length_c   1.000
_cell.angle_alpha   90.00
_cell.angle_beta   90.00
_cell.angle_gamma   90.00
#
_symmetry.space_group_name_H-M   'P 1'
#
loop_
_entity.id
_entity.type
_entity.pdbx_description
1 polymer ?
#
loop_
_entity_poly.entity_id
_entity_poly.type
_entity_poly.pdbx_seq_one_letter_code
_entity_poly.pdbx_strand_id
1 'polypeptide(L)'
;MLQLRNTPGLRSRRQIGRTLLASALLTAVAAVPAAAAAPQAPADAASVRSDLGSPAYQQVAHFYGAYIDAVAASTEDGGRLATALRTFYLTPRLRSELNTWEWRNHADGVLRAQNTPLAFRVTAGDSAAGHTWSTVRLTWSGGKHPTYSYLTVRSDLRTGKISGIGD
;
A
#
# COMPACT_ATOMS: atom_id res chain seq x y z
N MET A 1 24.19 45.38 -31.53
CA MET A 1 25.59 45.47 -31.10
C MET A 1 25.90 44.19 -30.35
N LEU A 2 26.57 43.27 -31.02
CA LEU A 2 28.00 42.92 -30.95
C LEU A 2 28.35 42.38 -29.56
N GLN A 3 28.94 41.26 -29.34
CA GLN A 3 29.78 40.25 -30.03
C GLN A 3 30.08 39.17 -28.97
N LEU A 4 29.99 37.92 -29.25
CA LEU A 4 30.92 36.95 -29.82
C LEU A 4 32.25 36.74 -29.07
N ARG A 5 32.53 35.43 -28.93
CA ARG A 5 33.84 34.75 -28.91
C ARG A 5 34.31 34.30 -27.51
N ASN A 6 34.90 33.16 -27.30
CA ASN A 6 35.53 32.18 -28.20
C ASN A 6 35.95 30.97 -27.37
N THR A 7 35.80 29.76 -27.87
CA THR A 7 36.62 28.57 -27.62
C THR A 7 38.04 28.80 -28.19
N PRO A 8 39.09 27.93 -28.07
CA PRO A 8 39.16 26.48 -27.86
C PRO A 8 40.43 25.97 -27.14
N GLY A 9 40.67 24.62 -27.16
CA GLY A 9 42.00 24.04 -27.18
C GLY A 9 42.15 22.78 -26.32
N LEU A 10 42.00 21.62 -26.79
CA LEU A 10 42.83 20.65 -27.51
C LEU A 10 44.29 20.48 -27.06
N ARG A 11 44.59 19.22 -26.83
CA ARG A 11 45.83 18.42 -27.11
C ARG A 11 46.34 17.69 -25.87
N SER A 12 46.23 16.36 -25.85
CA SER A 12 46.96 15.31 -26.60
C SER A 12 48.42 15.09 -26.15
N ARG A 13 48.68 13.86 -25.80
CA ARG A 13 49.84 12.99 -26.15
C ARG A 13 50.13 12.02 -25.03
N ARG A 14 49.91 10.72 -25.26
CA ARG A 14 50.82 9.69 -25.75
C ARG A 14 52.11 9.55 -24.93
N GLN A 15 52.30 8.37 -24.35
CA GLN A 15 53.52 7.50 -24.51
C GLN A 15 53.24 6.16 -23.78
N ILE A 16 53.21 5.10 -24.33
CA ILE A 16 53.97 3.95 -24.77
C ILE A 16 55.15 3.63 -23.85
N GLY A 17 55.09 2.48 -23.23
CA GLY A 17 56.20 1.84 -22.57
C GLY A 17 55.90 0.37 -22.29
N ARG A 18 56.44 -0.49 -23.16
CA ARG A 18 56.46 -1.97 -23.04
C ARG A 18 57.50 -2.35 -21.99
N THR A 19 57.21 -3.35 -21.16
CA THR A 19 58.18 -4.42 -20.85
C THR A 19 57.46 -5.61 -20.23
N LEU A 20 57.76 -6.76 -20.82
CA LEU A 20 57.41 -8.12 -20.40
C LEU A 20 58.30 -8.51 -19.20
N LEU A 21 57.75 -9.24 -18.25
CA LEU A 21 58.44 -10.32 -17.55
C LEU A 21 57.43 -11.29 -16.93
N ALA A 22 57.54 -12.51 -17.34
CA ALA A 22 56.77 -13.66 -16.88
C ALA A 22 57.27 -14.09 -15.49
N SER A 23 56.35 -14.43 -14.61
CA SER A 23 56.61 -15.36 -13.51
C SER A 23 55.32 -16.07 -13.14
N ALA A 24 55.30 -17.35 -13.44
CA ALA A 24 54.24 -18.28 -13.06
C ALA A 24 54.35 -18.56 -11.55
N LEU A 25 53.29 -18.28 -10.81
CA LEU A 25 53.05 -18.87 -9.50
C LEU A 25 51.62 -19.46 -9.52
N LEU A 26 51.55 -20.79 -9.53
CA LEU A 26 50.32 -21.52 -9.23
C LEU A 26 49.95 -21.28 -7.78
N THR A 27 48.91 -20.54 -7.52
CA THR A 27 48.19 -20.57 -6.25
C THR A 27 46.82 -21.14 -6.52
N ALA A 28 46.55 -22.31 -5.95
CA ALA A 28 45.23 -22.94 -5.93
C ALA A 28 44.29 -22.03 -5.13
N VAL A 29 43.39 -21.34 -5.84
CA VAL A 29 42.28 -20.61 -5.22
C VAL A 29 41.15 -21.60 -5.01
N ALA A 30 40.92 -21.98 -3.74
CA ALA A 30 39.75 -22.67 -3.32
C ALA A 30 38.54 -21.75 -3.63
N ALA A 31 37.72 -22.14 -4.57
CA ALA A 31 36.45 -21.48 -4.85
C ALA A 31 35.49 -21.70 -3.66
N VAL A 32 35.36 -20.72 -2.82
CA VAL A 32 34.27 -20.63 -1.86
C VAL A 32 33.03 -20.26 -2.68
N PRO A 33 31.96 -21.09 -2.71
CA PRO A 33 30.71 -20.67 -3.33
C PRO A 33 30.15 -19.49 -2.52
N ALA A 34 30.16 -18.31 -3.12
CA ALA A 34 29.41 -17.19 -2.61
C ALA A 34 27.92 -17.56 -2.73
N ALA A 35 27.32 -18.01 -1.62
CA ALA A 35 25.88 -18.08 -1.51
C ALA A 35 25.34 -16.67 -1.69
N ALA A 36 24.77 -16.40 -2.87
CA ALA A 36 24.03 -15.19 -3.14
C ALA A 36 22.88 -15.14 -2.14
N ALA A 37 23.01 -14.31 -1.12
CA ALA A 37 21.90 -14.00 -0.23
C ALA A 37 20.80 -13.35 -1.08
N ALA A 38 19.73 -14.08 -1.33
CA ALA A 38 18.53 -13.51 -1.94
C ALA A 38 18.07 -12.33 -1.06
N PRO A 39 17.68 -11.20 -1.66
CA PRO A 39 17.13 -10.09 -0.88
C PRO A 39 15.92 -10.60 -0.10
N GLN A 40 16.04 -10.68 1.21
CA GLN A 40 14.92 -10.97 2.09
C GLN A 40 13.95 -9.81 1.98
N ALA A 41 12.73 -10.08 1.47
CA ALA A 41 11.64 -9.13 1.57
C ALA A 41 11.44 -8.76 3.04
N PRO A 42 11.17 -7.49 3.37
CA PRO A 42 10.98 -7.07 4.75
C PRO A 42 9.92 -7.93 5.42
N ALA A 43 10.23 -8.48 6.60
CA ALA A 43 9.37 -9.40 7.35
C ALA A 43 7.96 -8.84 7.63
N ASP A 44 7.82 -7.51 7.63
CA ASP A 44 6.53 -6.82 7.83
C ASP A 44 5.55 -7.01 6.66
N ALA A 45 6.04 -7.23 5.42
CA ALA A 45 5.17 -7.48 4.28
C ALA A 45 4.59 -8.92 4.27
N ALA A 46 5.27 -9.87 4.91
CA ALA A 46 4.81 -11.24 5.04
C ALA A 46 3.78 -11.41 6.16
N SER A 47 3.94 -10.69 7.29
CA SER A 47 3.00 -10.74 8.42
C SER A 47 1.63 -10.13 8.10
N VAL A 48 1.58 -9.09 7.27
CA VAL A 48 0.30 -8.49 6.82
C VAL A 48 -0.51 -9.46 5.96
N ARG A 49 0.13 -10.36 5.22
CA ARG A 49 -0.57 -11.35 4.38
C ARG A 49 -1.09 -12.55 5.17
N SER A 50 -0.44 -12.94 6.25
CA SER A 50 -0.87 -14.09 7.05
C SER A 50 -2.11 -13.80 7.91
N ASP A 51 -2.34 -12.53 8.30
CA ASP A 51 -3.54 -12.12 9.03
C ASP A 51 -4.80 -12.01 8.15
N LEU A 52 -4.63 -12.02 6.83
CA LEU A 52 -5.72 -11.88 5.85
C LEU A 52 -6.27 -13.24 5.36
N GLY A 53 -6.16 -14.28 6.13
CA GLY A 53 -6.37 -15.69 5.83
C GLY A 53 -7.58 -16.12 4.98
N SER A 54 -8.49 -15.21 4.56
CA SER A 54 -9.60 -15.52 3.67
C SER A 54 -9.78 -14.43 2.60
N PRO A 55 -10.28 -14.81 1.41
CA PRO A 55 -10.56 -13.85 0.33
C PRO A 55 -11.46 -12.68 0.73
N ALA A 56 -12.42 -12.90 1.65
CA ALA A 56 -13.33 -11.86 2.11
C ALA A 56 -12.60 -10.77 2.93
N TYR A 57 -11.66 -11.15 3.78
CA TYR A 57 -10.85 -10.20 4.54
C TYR A 57 -9.90 -9.41 3.64
N GLN A 58 -9.34 -10.06 2.63
CA GLN A 58 -8.52 -9.40 1.61
C GLN A 58 -9.31 -8.32 0.87
N GLN A 59 -10.56 -8.61 0.52
CA GLN A 59 -11.42 -7.62 -0.13
C GLN A 59 -11.70 -6.41 0.76
N VAL A 60 -11.92 -6.61 2.08
CA VAL A 60 -12.04 -5.50 3.02
C VAL A 60 -10.75 -4.67 3.07
N ALA A 61 -9.59 -5.31 3.13
CA ALA A 61 -8.31 -4.60 3.14
C ALA A 61 -8.06 -3.82 1.83
N HIS A 62 -8.34 -4.42 0.68
CA HIS A 62 -8.21 -3.74 -0.61
C HIS A 62 -9.16 -2.55 -0.72
N PHE A 63 -10.41 -2.72 -0.27
CA PHE A 63 -11.39 -1.65 -0.25
C PHE A 63 -10.92 -0.47 0.61
N TYR A 64 -10.57 -0.71 1.87
CA TYR A 64 -10.16 0.37 2.77
C TYR A 64 -8.89 1.07 2.30
N GLY A 65 -7.89 0.33 1.77
CA GLY A 65 -6.67 0.92 1.22
C GLY A 65 -6.98 1.87 0.06
N ALA A 66 -7.63 1.37 -0.97
CA ALA A 66 -7.98 2.19 -2.13
C ALA A 66 -8.95 3.33 -1.80
N TYR A 67 -9.89 3.11 -0.86
CA TYR A 67 -10.87 4.12 -0.47
C TYR A 67 -10.23 5.27 0.31
N ILE A 68 -9.35 4.97 1.25
CA ILE A 68 -8.60 5.97 2.02
C ILE A 68 -7.74 6.82 1.07
N ASP A 69 -7.03 6.19 0.13
CA ASP A 69 -6.22 6.90 -0.86
C ASP A 69 -7.07 7.82 -1.74
N ALA A 70 -8.25 7.34 -2.19
CA ALA A 70 -9.17 8.12 -3.00
C ALA A 70 -9.71 9.36 -2.26
N VAL A 71 -10.10 9.20 -0.98
CA VAL A 71 -10.59 10.29 -0.13
C VAL A 71 -9.48 11.27 0.22
N ALA A 72 -8.26 10.75 0.51
CA ALA A 72 -7.09 11.57 0.83
C ALA A 72 -6.66 12.46 -0.34
N ALA A 73 -6.87 12.02 -1.58
CA ALA A 73 -6.53 12.81 -2.77
C ALA A 73 -7.28 14.14 -2.85
N SER A 74 -8.46 14.27 -2.21
CA SER A 74 -9.28 15.50 -2.15
C SER A 74 -9.51 16.16 -3.51
N THR A 75 -9.57 15.38 -4.59
CA THR A 75 -9.75 15.81 -5.97
C THR A 75 -11.08 15.29 -6.51
N GLU A 76 -11.55 15.84 -7.62
CA GLU A 76 -12.73 15.33 -8.32
C GLU A 76 -12.54 13.87 -8.76
N ASP A 77 -11.35 13.52 -9.24
CA ASP A 77 -10.99 12.14 -9.60
C ASP A 77 -11.02 11.20 -8.39
N GLY A 78 -10.51 11.66 -7.24
CA GLY A 78 -10.60 10.92 -5.97
C GLY A 78 -12.05 10.65 -5.57
N GLY A 79 -12.93 11.64 -5.68
CA GLY A 79 -14.35 11.49 -5.41
C GLY A 79 -15.07 10.51 -6.36
N ARG A 80 -14.72 10.53 -7.64
CA ARG A 80 -15.22 9.56 -8.63
C ARG A 80 -14.72 8.16 -8.32
N LEU A 81 -13.45 8.02 -7.95
CA LEU A 81 -12.88 6.73 -7.55
C LEU A 81 -13.53 6.18 -6.28
N ALA A 82 -13.71 7.00 -5.25
CA ALA A 82 -14.40 6.60 -4.02
C ALA A 82 -15.81 6.07 -4.30
N THR A 83 -16.56 6.74 -5.18
CA THR A 83 -17.89 6.31 -5.62
C THR A 83 -17.85 4.98 -6.38
N ALA A 84 -16.89 4.80 -7.28
CA ALA A 84 -16.69 3.56 -8.03
C ALA A 84 -16.32 2.39 -7.08
N LEU A 85 -15.44 2.62 -6.11
CA LEU A 85 -15.07 1.63 -5.10
C LEU A 85 -16.26 1.20 -4.25
N ARG A 86 -17.08 2.15 -3.78
CA ARG A 86 -18.34 1.83 -3.08
C ARG A 86 -19.26 0.97 -3.95
N THR A 87 -19.35 1.27 -5.22
CA THR A 87 -20.22 0.51 -6.16
C THR A 87 -19.69 -0.91 -6.36
N PHE A 88 -18.40 -1.08 -6.46
CA PHE A 88 -17.76 -2.38 -6.67
C PHE A 88 -17.77 -3.24 -5.40
N TYR A 89 -17.38 -2.70 -4.25
CA TYR A 89 -17.17 -3.48 -3.03
C TYR A 89 -18.39 -3.59 -2.13
N LEU A 90 -19.31 -2.61 -2.13
CA LEU A 90 -20.44 -2.59 -1.20
C LEU A 90 -21.73 -3.12 -1.83
N THR A 91 -22.58 -3.71 -1.01
CA THR A 91 -23.95 -4.06 -1.45
C THR A 91 -24.76 -2.79 -1.72
N PRO A 92 -25.76 -2.83 -2.64
CA PRO A 92 -26.65 -1.68 -2.88
C PRO A 92 -27.34 -1.18 -1.62
N ARG A 93 -27.78 -2.10 -0.76
CA ARG A 93 -28.42 -1.79 0.53
C ARG A 93 -27.48 -0.99 1.43
N LEU A 94 -26.25 -1.48 1.63
CA LEU A 94 -25.27 -0.78 2.47
C LEU A 94 -24.97 0.63 1.94
N ARG A 95 -24.82 0.79 0.63
CA ARG A 95 -24.60 2.12 0.02
C ARG A 95 -25.74 3.10 0.37
N SER A 96 -26.98 2.66 0.31
CA SER A 96 -28.14 3.48 0.69
C SER A 96 -28.14 3.81 2.19
N GLU A 97 -27.81 2.84 3.04
CA GLU A 97 -27.68 3.03 4.49
C GLU A 97 -26.58 4.05 4.83
N LEU A 98 -25.42 3.95 4.17
CA LEU A 98 -24.32 4.89 4.35
C LEU A 98 -24.69 6.30 3.90
N ASN A 99 -25.32 6.47 2.75
CA ASN A 99 -25.77 7.78 2.27
C ASN A 99 -26.73 8.45 3.26
N THR A 100 -27.65 7.67 3.84
CA THR A 100 -28.58 8.18 4.87
C THR A 100 -27.83 8.57 6.14
N TRP A 101 -26.85 7.79 6.55
CA TRP A 101 -26.04 8.07 7.73
C TRP A 101 -25.18 9.34 7.52
N GLU A 102 -24.53 9.47 6.35
CA GLU A 102 -23.69 10.61 5.94
C GLU A 102 -24.48 11.91 5.96
N TRP A 103 -25.70 11.88 5.43
CA TRP A 103 -26.58 13.04 5.43
C TRP A 103 -26.90 13.53 6.85
N ARG A 104 -27.09 12.60 7.80
CA ARG A 104 -27.42 12.93 9.20
C ARG A 104 -26.20 13.37 10.00
N ASN A 105 -25.05 12.82 9.73
CA ASN A 105 -23.85 12.98 10.56
C ASN A 105 -22.82 13.94 9.96
N HIS A 106 -23.00 14.39 8.72
CA HIS A 106 -22.08 15.26 8.00
C HIS A 106 -20.64 14.72 8.02
N ALA A 107 -20.48 13.40 7.89
CA ALA A 107 -19.20 12.68 7.94
C ALA A 107 -19.23 11.52 6.95
N ASP A 108 -18.04 11.02 6.58
CA ASP A 108 -17.93 9.85 5.70
C ASP A 108 -18.44 8.59 6.40
N GLY A 109 -19.39 7.91 5.76
CA GLY A 109 -20.07 6.75 6.32
C GLY A 109 -19.20 5.49 6.35
N VAL A 110 -18.20 5.36 5.49
CA VAL A 110 -17.25 4.25 5.47
C VAL A 110 -16.24 4.39 6.59
N LEU A 111 -15.73 5.61 6.80
CA LEU A 111 -14.72 5.91 7.82
C LEU A 111 -15.35 6.25 9.19
N ARG A 112 -16.65 6.55 9.25
CA ARG A 112 -17.35 7.07 10.43
C ARG A 112 -16.67 8.33 11.00
N ALA A 113 -16.12 9.17 10.12
CA ALA A 113 -15.36 10.34 10.49
C ALA A 113 -15.39 11.42 9.41
N GLN A 114 -15.05 12.66 9.80
CA GLN A 114 -14.89 13.77 8.87
C GLN A 114 -13.48 13.86 8.27
N ASN A 115 -12.50 13.25 8.94
CA ASN A 115 -11.10 13.28 8.53
C ASN A 115 -10.68 11.95 7.90
N THR A 116 -9.59 11.99 7.14
CA THR A 116 -8.95 10.80 6.58
C THR A 116 -7.95 10.21 7.58
N PRO A 117 -7.98 8.90 7.86
CA PRO A 117 -7.04 8.26 8.76
C PRO A 117 -5.63 8.19 8.16
N LEU A 118 -4.61 8.21 9.03
CA LEU A 118 -3.20 8.07 8.63
C LEU A 118 -2.83 6.64 8.23
N ALA A 119 -3.52 5.66 8.80
CA ALA A 119 -3.28 4.24 8.53
C ALA A 119 -4.52 3.41 8.92
N PHE A 120 -4.57 2.20 8.43
CA PHE A 120 -5.59 1.21 8.81
C PHE A 120 -4.98 -0.18 9.00
N ARG A 121 -5.70 -1.04 9.72
CA ARG A 121 -5.40 -2.46 9.84
C ARG A 121 -6.70 -3.24 9.82
N VAL A 122 -6.74 -4.32 9.07
CA VAL A 122 -7.87 -5.26 9.05
C VAL A 122 -7.47 -6.52 9.80
N THR A 123 -8.32 -6.94 10.73
CA THR A 123 -8.17 -8.19 11.48
C THR A 123 -9.37 -9.08 11.18
N ALA A 124 -9.09 -10.35 10.94
CA ALA A 124 -10.11 -11.36 10.73
C ALA A 124 -10.95 -11.55 12.00
N GLY A 125 -12.25 -11.70 11.83
CA GLY A 125 -13.19 -12.10 12.85
C GLY A 125 -13.87 -13.41 12.49
N ASP A 126 -15.00 -13.67 13.11
CA ASP A 126 -15.77 -14.90 12.94
C ASP A 126 -16.52 -14.97 11.61
N SER A 127 -16.97 -16.17 11.28
CA SER A 127 -17.86 -16.42 10.13
C SER A 127 -19.03 -17.24 10.58
N ALA A 128 -20.24 -16.78 10.24
CA ALA A 128 -21.48 -17.49 10.54
C ALA A 128 -22.60 -17.08 9.57
N ALA A 129 -23.56 -17.96 9.35
CA ALA A 129 -24.81 -17.69 8.62
C ALA A 129 -24.59 -17.02 7.24
N GLY A 130 -23.55 -17.44 6.49
CA GLY A 130 -23.27 -16.90 5.16
C GLY A 130 -22.56 -15.53 5.16
N HIS A 131 -22.10 -15.08 6.31
CA HIS A 131 -21.35 -13.85 6.49
C HIS A 131 -20.03 -14.09 7.19
N THR A 132 -19.08 -13.16 7.00
CA THR A 132 -17.88 -13.07 7.80
C THR A 132 -17.72 -11.65 8.32
N TRP A 133 -17.12 -11.53 9.48
CA TRP A 133 -16.82 -10.25 10.10
C TRP A 133 -15.32 -10.00 10.10
N SER A 134 -14.96 -8.76 10.02
CA SER A 134 -13.60 -8.28 10.25
C SER A 134 -13.64 -6.98 11.05
N THR A 135 -12.58 -6.72 11.78
CA THR A 135 -12.39 -5.45 12.49
C THR A 135 -11.42 -4.60 11.69
N VAL A 136 -11.83 -3.38 11.35
CA VAL A 136 -10.97 -2.37 10.75
C VAL A 136 -10.59 -1.37 11.82
N ARG A 137 -9.31 -1.32 12.17
CA ARG A 137 -8.76 -0.29 13.05
C ARG A 137 -8.27 0.86 12.18
N LEU A 138 -8.75 2.06 12.42
CA LEU A 138 -8.30 3.29 11.80
C LEU A 138 -7.38 4.04 12.78
N THR A 139 -6.28 4.58 12.28
CA THR A 139 -5.30 5.35 13.06
C THR A 139 -5.40 6.81 12.67
N TRP A 140 -5.67 7.69 13.63
CA TRP A 140 -5.97 9.11 13.40
C TRP A 140 -4.81 10.04 13.69
N SER A 141 -3.91 9.66 14.60
CA SER A 141 -2.74 10.45 14.96
C SER A 141 -1.50 9.59 15.05
N GLY A 142 -0.34 10.18 14.77
CA GLY A 142 0.97 9.56 14.93
C GLY A 142 1.62 9.86 16.28
N GLY A 143 2.91 9.50 16.42
CA GLY A 143 3.72 9.78 17.60
C GLY A 143 3.61 8.74 18.70
N LYS A 144 3.94 9.13 19.94
CA LYS A 144 4.03 8.21 21.08
C LYS A 144 2.66 7.70 21.58
N HIS A 145 1.59 8.42 21.29
CA HIS A 145 0.22 8.13 21.75
C HIS A 145 -0.76 8.24 20.59
N PRO A 146 -0.78 7.26 19.66
CA PRO A 146 -1.70 7.29 18.53
C PRO A 146 -3.14 7.08 19.00
N THR A 147 -4.09 7.72 18.32
CA THR A 147 -5.53 7.53 18.54
C THR A 147 -6.10 6.59 17.50
N TYR A 148 -7.07 5.79 17.92
CA TYR A 148 -7.69 4.75 17.07
C TYR A 148 -9.20 4.80 17.15
N SER A 149 -9.86 4.38 16.08
CA SER A 149 -11.24 3.89 16.10
C SER A 149 -11.31 2.50 15.49
N TYR A 150 -12.39 1.78 15.80
CA TYR A 150 -12.59 0.41 15.36
C TYR A 150 -13.96 0.30 14.70
N LEU A 151 -13.99 -0.33 13.54
CA LEU A 151 -15.22 -0.57 12.80
C LEU A 151 -15.40 -2.08 12.61
N THR A 152 -16.59 -2.57 12.87
CA THR A 152 -16.98 -3.94 12.53
C THR A 152 -17.49 -3.95 11.08
N VAL A 153 -16.84 -4.74 10.23
CA VAL A 153 -17.20 -4.89 8.82
C VAL A 153 -17.75 -6.28 8.58
N ARG A 154 -18.96 -6.37 8.08
CA ARG A 154 -19.60 -7.61 7.67
C ARG A 154 -19.55 -7.77 6.16
N SER A 155 -19.09 -8.93 5.69
CA SER A 155 -19.05 -9.32 4.30
C SER A 155 -19.99 -10.51 4.05
N ASP A 156 -20.67 -10.51 2.91
CA ASP A 156 -21.49 -11.61 2.43
C ASP A 156 -20.60 -12.62 1.71
N LEU A 157 -20.56 -13.86 2.17
CA LEU A 157 -19.67 -14.91 1.66
C LEU A 157 -20.04 -15.35 0.22
N ARG A 158 -21.31 -15.22 -0.17
CA ARG A 158 -21.76 -15.60 -1.49
C ARG A 158 -21.34 -14.61 -2.56
N THR A 159 -21.37 -13.33 -2.26
CA THR A 159 -21.04 -12.26 -3.22
C THR A 159 -19.65 -11.67 -3.02
N GLY A 160 -19.02 -11.92 -1.89
CA GLY A 160 -17.79 -11.27 -1.46
C GLY A 160 -17.96 -9.80 -1.08
N LYS A 161 -19.14 -9.22 -1.25
CA LYS A 161 -19.39 -7.80 -1.01
C LYS A 161 -19.54 -7.48 0.48
N ILE A 162 -19.07 -6.30 0.85
CA ILE A 162 -19.30 -5.73 2.17
C ILE A 162 -20.78 -5.39 2.29
N SER A 163 -21.43 -5.93 3.33
CA SER A 163 -22.87 -5.83 3.57
C SER A 163 -23.23 -5.08 4.85
N GLY A 164 -22.23 -4.66 5.65
CA GLY A 164 -22.42 -3.86 6.85
C GLY A 164 -21.11 -3.20 7.27
N ILE A 165 -21.17 -1.97 7.76
CA ILE A 165 -20.11 -1.22 8.40
C ILE A 165 -20.72 -0.54 9.62
N GLY A 166 -20.21 -0.83 10.81
CA GLY A 166 -20.71 -0.31 12.08
C GLY A 166 -19.59 -0.18 13.12
N ASP A 167 -19.93 0.45 14.23
CA ASP A 167 -19.06 0.60 15.39
C ASP A 167 -19.13 -0.65 16.28
#